data_c0798bc36a250e2c022e0138d79c2f64
#
_entry.id   c0798bc36a250e2c022e0138d79c2f64
#
_cell.length_a   1.000
_cell.length_b   1.000
_cell.length_c   1.000
_cell.angle_alpha   90.00
_cell.angle_beta   90.00
_cell.angle_gamma   90.00
#
_symmetry.space_group_name_H-M   'P 1'
#
loop_
_entity.id
_entity.type
_entity.pdbx_description
1 polymer ?
#
loop_
_entity_poly.entity_id
_entity_poly.type
_entity_poly.pdbx_seq_one_letter_code
_entity_poly.pdbx_strand_id
1 'polypeptide(L)'
;MNILAGTSKGVFSLKEKASQHLLESQEVRDLVRIGDVFFAGTGSGVFLSTDNGKSWFCTGLEDREVWQIRGGEIGSRIYAVTQPAELYCSDNEGQTWQQIETFSQLPQAAEWCLPLTPPQPGRARALVIDQNNPLEIWVGVEVGGIAHTKDGGETWDFSLPGKNPDLHMMCAQPNESDVLYASTGYGRLDGVAEMVEGNAGVFRSDDSGKTWDYAWKGITPRYSRPMCIDARSPHGLTVACAPSAFSSFKDEGGAKAMLLRSEDRGMSWRSLCDTAHSPCAANIHALTPDVERVGGVVIGTDTGEVWRVSNDGRWELLGEQLPSVLSAITYQ
;
A
#
# COMPACT_ATOMS: atom_id res chain seq x y z
N MET A 1 13.23 -14.79 -10.75
CA MET A 1 12.32 -13.69 -10.32
C MET A 1 12.60 -12.47 -11.15
N ASN A 2 11.56 -11.92 -11.75
CA ASN A 2 11.59 -10.58 -12.37
C ASN A 2 11.06 -9.56 -11.36
N ILE A 3 11.53 -8.31 -11.47
CA ILE A 3 11.10 -7.22 -10.58
C ILE A 3 10.82 -5.99 -11.42
N LEU A 4 9.67 -5.36 -11.17
CA LEU A 4 9.42 -3.99 -11.57
C LEU A 4 9.42 -3.11 -10.32
N ALA A 5 10.16 -2.02 -10.38
CA ALA A 5 10.20 -0.98 -9.35
C ALA A 5 9.51 0.28 -9.87
N GLY A 6 8.45 0.68 -9.17
CA GLY A 6 7.80 1.97 -9.36
C GLY A 6 8.53 3.03 -8.55
N THR A 7 8.98 4.07 -9.21
CA THR A 7 9.83 5.09 -8.60
C THR A 7 9.21 6.48 -8.71
N SER A 8 9.85 7.47 -8.10
CA SER A 8 9.48 8.89 -8.27
C SER A 8 9.65 9.43 -9.70
N LYS A 9 10.22 8.63 -10.63
CA LYS A 9 10.44 9.02 -12.04
C LYS A 9 9.99 7.95 -13.05
N GLY A 10 9.14 7.01 -12.64
CA GLY A 10 8.61 6.02 -13.55
C GLY A 10 8.90 4.58 -13.15
N VAL A 11 8.74 3.65 -14.11
CA VAL A 11 8.92 2.21 -13.88
C VAL A 11 10.28 1.77 -14.36
N PHE A 12 10.97 0.99 -13.53
CA PHE A 12 12.25 0.35 -13.86
C PHE A 12 12.11 -1.17 -13.71
N SER A 13 12.68 -1.92 -14.66
CA SER A 13 12.93 -3.35 -14.44
C SER A 13 14.31 -3.57 -13.83
N LEU A 14 14.40 -4.59 -12.97
CA LEU A 14 15.68 -5.02 -12.39
C LEU A 14 16.01 -6.42 -12.87
N LYS A 15 17.22 -6.59 -13.40
CA LYS A 15 17.76 -7.87 -13.81
C LYS A 15 19.27 -7.91 -13.52
N GLU A 16 19.72 -8.87 -12.70
CA GLU A 16 21.15 -9.09 -12.38
C GLU A 16 21.88 -7.81 -11.92
N LYS A 17 21.22 -7.00 -11.07
CA LYS A 17 21.68 -5.68 -10.57
C LYS A 17 21.70 -4.55 -11.63
N ALA A 18 21.36 -4.82 -12.88
CA ALA A 18 21.14 -3.79 -13.88
C ALA A 18 19.70 -3.30 -13.83
N SER A 19 19.48 -2.01 -14.06
CA SER A 19 18.15 -1.42 -14.16
C SER A 19 17.92 -0.91 -15.59
N GLN A 20 16.67 -1.05 -16.06
CA GLN A 20 16.22 -0.48 -17.33
C GLN A 20 14.98 0.37 -17.07
N HIS A 21 15.00 1.62 -17.51
CA HIS A 21 13.85 2.52 -17.48
C HIS A 21 12.84 2.13 -18.56
N LEU A 22 11.62 1.78 -18.16
CA LEU A 22 10.59 1.25 -19.06
C LEU A 22 9.44 2.22 -19.29
N LEU A 23 9.14 3.05 -18.29
CA LEU A 23 8.11 4.08 -18.35
C LEU A 23 8.63 5.34 -17.67
N GLU A 24 8.69 6.44 -18.38
CA GLU A 24 8.89 7.76 -17.77
C GLU A 24 7.54 8.32 -17.28
N SER A 25 7.43 8.59 -16.02
CA SER A 25 6.22 9.10 -15.39
C SER A 25 6.56 9.76 -14.04
N GLN A 26 5.58 10.50 -13.49
CA GLN A 26 5.66 11.00 -12.12
C GLN A 26 5.24 9.89 -11.15
N GLU A 27 5.94 9.77 -10.05
CA GLU A 27 5.61 8.98 -8.86
C GLU A 27 4.72 7.76 -9.07
N VAL A 28 5.32 6.63 -9.43
CA VAL A 28 4.60 5.34 -9.57
C VAL A 28 4.31 4.77 -8.18
N ARG A 29 3.12 5.06 -7.67
CA ARG A 29 2.71 4.75 -6.30
C ARG A 29 2.22 3.32 -6.13
N ASP A 30 1.76 2.71 -7.22
CA ASP A 30 1.30 1.32 -7.23
C ASP A 30 1.74 0.59 -8.50
N LEU A 31 2.13 -0.66 -8.32
CA LEU A 31 2.36 -1.62 -9.39
C LEU A 31 1.61 -2.89 -9.04
N VAL A 32 0.72 -3.33 -9.90
CA VAL A 32 -0.07 -4.55 -9.69
C VAL A 32 -0.19 -5.35 -10.99
N ARG A 33 -0.26 -6.67 -10.86
CA ARG A 33 -0.60 -7.58 -11.94
C ARG A 33 -2.00 -8.15 -11.70
N ILE A 34 -2.88 -7.99 -12.67
CA ILE A 34 -4.24 -8.54 -12.66
C ILE A 34 -4.34 -9.44 -13.90
N GLY A 35 -4.45 -10.75 -13.69
CA GLY A 35 -4.28 -11.71 -14.77
C GLY A 35 -2.89 -11.62 -15.43
N ASP A 36 -2.86 -11.36 -16.72
CA ASP A 36 -1.62 -11.18 -17.49
C ASP A 36 -1.28 -9.71 -17.76
N VAL A 37 -2.08 -8.78 -17.24
CA VAL A 37 -1.93 -7.34 -17.45
C VAL A 37 -1.27 -6.70 -16.23
N PHE A 38 -0.27 -5.86 -16.47
CA PHE A 38 0.35 -5.02 -15.46
C PHE A 38 -0.26 -3.63 -15.48
N PHE A 39 -0.51 -3.09 -14.31
CA PHE A 39 -0.99 -1.72 -14.10
C PHE A 39 0.00 -0.93 -13.26
N ALA A 40 0.16 0.34 -13.61
CA ALA A 40 0.88 1.32 -12.82
C ALA A 40 -0.05 2.48 -12.48
N GLY A 41 -0.26 2.71 -11.19
CA GLY A 41 -0.90 3.90 -10.64
C GLY A 41 0.15 4.99 -10.44
N THR A 42 0.00 6.11 -11.12
CA THR A 42 1.02 7.16 -11.18
C THR A 42 0.49 8.53 -10.77
N GLY A 43 1.38 9.51 -10.63
CA GLY A 43 1.02 10.92 -10.45
C GLY A 43 0.37 11.56 -11.68
N SER A 44 0.20 10.81 -12.78
CA SER A 44 -0.39 11.26 -14.03
C SER A 44 -1.28 10.19 -14.69
N GLY A 45 -2.05 9.48 -13.86
CA GLY A 45 -3.05 8.52 -14.32
C GLY A 45 -2.65 7.06 -14.21
N VAL A 46 -3.42 6.23 -14.90
CA VAL A 46 -3.23 4.77 -14.99
C VAL A 46 -2.51 4.42 -16.28
N PHE A 47 -1.44 3.63 -16.14
CA PHE A 47 -0.75 3.01 -17.27
C PHE A 47 -0.93 1.50 -17.22
N LEU A 48 -1.03 0.89 -18.41
CA LEU A 48 -1.26 -0.52 -18.62
C LEU A 48 -0.18 -1.11 -19.51
N SER A 49 0.26 -2.34 -19.22
CA SER A 49 1.18 -3.14 -20.05
C SER A 49 0.66 -4.56 -20.21
N THR A 50 0.65 -5.04 -21.45
CA THR A 50 0.27 -6.42 -21.84
C THR A 50 1.46 -7.28 -22.29
N ASP A 51 2.68 -6.76 -22.18
CA ASP A 51 3.90 -7.40 -22.65
C ASP A 51 4.94 -7.63 -21.53
N ASN A 52 4.43 -7.93 -20.32
CA ASN A 52 5.22 -8.12 -19.11
C ASN A 52 6.03 -6.86 -18.70
N GLY A 53 5.40 -5.70 -18.81
CA GLY A 53 5.95 -4.44 -18.36
C GLY A 53 6.99 -3.81 -19.29
N LYS A 54 7.15 -4.31 -20.53
CA LYS A 54 8.16 -3.78 -21.48
C LYS A 54 7.70 -2.48 -22.12
N SER A 55 6.41 -2.37 -22.44
CA SER A 55 5.79 -1.14 -22.95
C SER A 55 4.52 -0.80 -22.16
N TRP A 56 4.24 0.49 -22.08
CA TRP A 56 3.17 1.04 -21.25
C TRP A 56 2.32 2.03 -22.01
N PHE A 57 1.01 2.00 -21.80
CA PHE A 57 0.03 2.88 -22.42
C PHE A 57 -0.82 3.54 -21.35
N CYS A 58 -0.99 4.87 -21.41
CA CYS A 58 -1.93 5.57 -20.56
C CYS A 58 -3.37 5.19 -20.95
N THR A 59 -4.19 4.84 -19.97
CA THR A 59 -5.59 4.43 -20.18
C THR A 59 -6.60 5.35 -19.52
N GLY A 60 -6.15 6.44 -18.91
CA GLY A 60 -7.00 7.47 -18.33
C GLY A 60 -6.58 7.95 -16.95
N LEU A 61 -7.42 8.78 -16.36
CA LEU A 61 -7.19 9.45 -15.08
C LEU A 61 -5.94 10.36 -15.07
N GLU A 62 -5.57 10.96 -16.20
CA GLU A 62 -4.33 11.72 -16.40
C GLU A 62 -4.24 12.98 -15.52
N ASP A 63 -5.38 13.48 -15.05
CA ASP A 63 -5.50 14.61 -14.14
C ASP A 63 -5.60 14.20 -12.66
N ARG A 64 -5.35 12.94 -12.34
CA ARG A 64 -5.42 12.35 -11.00
C ARG A 64 -4.10 11.68 -10.61
N GLU A 65 -3.74 11.81 -9.33
CA GLU A 65 -2.73 10.93 -8.74
C GLU A 65 -3.39 9.61 -8.35
N VAL A 66 -3.01 8.52 -9.00
CA VAL A 66 -3.56 7.18 -8.74
C VAL A 66 -2.72 6.48 -7.68
N TRP A 67 -3.34 6.16 -6.54
CA TRP A 67 -2.65 5.61 -5.37
C TRP A 67 -2.67 4.11 -5.28
N GLN A 68 -3.78 3.47 -5.64
CA GLN A 68 -3.87 2.01 -5.74
C GLN A 68 -4.84 1.58 -6.83
N ILE A 69 -4.53 0.43 -7.44
CA ILE A 69 -5.35 -0.27 -8.41
C ILE A 69 -5.51 -1.70 -7.93
N ARG A 70 -6.75 -2.19 -7.86
CA ARG A 70 -7.04 -3.57 -7.48
C ARG A 70 -8.12 -4.14 -8.40
N GLY A 71 -7.99 -5.44 -8.69
CA GLY A 71 -8.96 -6.21 -9.45
C GLY A 71 -8.98 -7.65 -8.97
N GLY A 72 -10.08 -8.33 -9.20
CA GLY A 72 -10.20 -9.77 -8.97
C GLY A 72 -9.61 -10.59 -10.12
N GLU A 73 -10.25 -11.73 -10.44
CA GLU A 73 -9.89 -12.56 -11.58
C GLU A 73 -10.12 -11.84 -12.92
N ILE A 74 -9.52 -12.39 -13.99
CA ILE A 74 -9.69 -11.88 -15.37
C ILE A 74 -11.17 -11.72 -15.72
N GLY A 75 -11.53 -10.53 -16.23
CA GLY A 75 -12.92 -10.19 -16.59
C GLY A 75 -13.76 -9.65 -15.43
N SER A 76 -13.21 -9.55 -14.21
CA SER A 76 -13.85 -8.86 -13.10
C SER A 76 -13.59 -7.35 -13.17
N ARG A 77 -14.43 -6.60 -12.45
CA ARG A 77 -14.26 -5.15 -12.32
C ARG A 77 -12.92 -4.81 -11.67
N ILE A 78 -12.24 -3.83 -12.22
CA ILE A 78 -11.01 -3.25 -11.68
C ILE A 78 -11.36 -1.90 -11.05
N TYR A 79 -10.76 -1.62 -9.89
CA TYR A 79 -10.95 -0.35 -9.19
C TYR A 79 -9.64 0.41 -9.06
N ALA A 80 -9.73 1.74 -9.08
CA ALA A 80 -8.64 2.66 -8.84
C ALA A 80 -9.05 3.75 -7.84
N VAL A 81 -8.15 4.07 -6.91
CA VAL A 81 -8.34 5.15 -5.92
C VAL A 81 -7.30 6.23 -6.10
N THR A 82 -7.70 7.48 -5.84
CA THR A 82 -6.95 8.66 -6.27
C THR A 82 -6.78 9.74 -5.19
N GLN A 83 -6.02 10.76 -5.55
CA GLN A 83 -6.03 12.09 -4.94
C GLN A 83 -6.40 13.13 -6.03
N PRO A 84 -7.44 13.97 -5.82
CA PRO A 84 -8.38 13.95 -4.69
C PRO A 84 -8.97 12.57 -4.41
N ALA A 85 -9.49 12.35 -3.18
CA ALA A 85 -10.04 11.08 -2.76
C ALA A 85 -11.31 10.74 -3.57
N GLU A 86 -11.13 9.96 -4.62
CA GLU A 86 -12.17 9.48 -5.53
C GLU A 86 -11.96 7.98 -5.77
N LEU A 87 -13.03 7.31 -6.18
CA LEU A 87 -13.03 5.90 -6.54
C LEU A 87 -13.51 5.76 -7.98
N TYR A 88 -12.77 5.01 -8.76
CA TYR A 88 -13.08 4.69 -10.15
C TYR A 88 -13.18 3.19 -10.34
N CYS A 89 -14.00 2.77 -11.31
CA CYS A 89 -14.05 1.37 -11.76
C CYS A 89 -13.89 1.26 -13.27
N SER A 90 -13.41 0.11 -13.70
CA SER A 90 -13.32 -0.30 -15.10
C SER A 90 -13.95 -1.68 -15.27
N ASP A 91 -14.86 -1.82 -16.22
CA ASP A 91 -15.51 -3.08 -16.61
C ASP A 91 -14.90 -3.66 -17.91
N ASN A 92 -13.81 -3.09 -18.42
CA ASN A 92 -13.15 -3.46 -19.67
C ASN A 92 -11.63 -3.58 -19.54
N GLU A 93 -11.18 -4.27 -18.49
CA GLU A 93 -9.75 -4.58 -18.26
C GLU A 93 -8.86 -3.33 -18.17
N GLY A 94 -9.38 -2.23 -17.60
CA GLY A 94 -8.63 -1.00 -17.36
C GLY A 94 -8.49 -0.10 -18.58
N GLN A 95 -9.23 -0.35 -19.68
CA GLN A 95 -9.16 0.48 -20.89
C GLN A 95 -9.89 1.81 -20.74
N THR A 96 -10.98 1.84 -19.95
CA THR A 96 -11.71 3.06 -19.60
C THR A 96 -12.15 3.02 -18.15
N TRP A 97 -12.35 4.20 -17.55
CA TRP A 97 -12.64 4.37 -16.14
C TRP A 97 -13.89 5.20 -15.94
N GLN A 98 -14.74 4.77 -15.00
CA GLN A 98 -15.93 5.49 -14.56
C GLN A 98 -15.83 5.79 -13.08
N GLN A 99 -16.16 7.02 -12.68
CA GLN A 99 -16.19 7.40 -11.28
C GLN A 99 -17.41 6.79 -10.58
N ILE A 100 -17.19 6.25 -9.37
CA ILE A 100 -18.25 5.86 -8.44
C ILE A 100 -18.56 7.08 -7.58
N GLU A 101 -19.49 7.92 -8.06
CA GLU A 101 -19.77 9.23 -7.47
C GLU A 101 -20.29 9.15 -6.03
N THR A 102 -21.03 8.09 -5.69
CA THR A 102 -21.57 7.86 -4.34
C THR A 102 -20.49 7.87 -3.26
N PHE A 103 -19.26 7.43 -3.59
CA PHE A 103 -18.11 7.49 -2.68
C PHE A 103 -17.73 8.95 -2.35
N SER A 104 -17.65 9.81 -3.36
CA SER A 104 -17.33 11.23 -3.17
C SER A 104 -18.50 12.05 -2.56
N GLN A 105 -19.70 11.48 -2.55
CA GLN A 105 -20.91 12.09 -1.98
C GLN A 105 -21.16 11.65 -0.52
N LEU A 106 -20.30 10.81 0.05
CA LEU A 106 -20.40 10.44 1.47
C LEU A 106 -20.36 11.70 2.37
N PRO A 107 -21.16 11.77 3.43
CA PRO A 107 -21.14 12.91 4.34
C PRO A 107 -19.74 13.23 4.89
N GLN A 108 -18.92 12.19 5.14
CA GLN A 108 -17.55 12.29 5.62
C GLN A 108 -16.60 12.90 4.59
N ALA A 109 -16.92 12.83 3.29
CA ALA A 109 -16.05 13.30 2.21
C ALA A 109 -15.78 14.82 2.28
N ALA A 110 -16.71 15.58 2.85
CA ALA A 110 -16.54 17.02 3.07
C ALA A 110 -15.38 17.37 4.02
N GLU A 111 -14.97 16.41 4.88
CA GLU A 111 -13.90 16.58 5.86
C GLU A 111 -12.57 15.97 5.41
N TRP A 112 -12.54 15.26 4.27
CA TRP A 112 -11.33 14.59 3.79
C TRP A 112 -10.30 15.60 3.30
N CYS A 113 -9.35 15.86 4.16
CA CYS A 113 -8.33 16.88 3.96
C CYS A 113 -7.03 16.49 4.66
N LEU A 114 -5.91 16.56 3.94
CA LEU A 114 -4.61 16.44 4.55
C LEU A 114 -4.26 17.73 5.28
N PRO A 115 -3.87 17.67 6.56
CA PRO A 115 -3.60 18.85 7.40
C PRO A 115 -2.22 19.46 7.10
N LEU A 116 -1.95 19.71 5.83
CA LEU A 116 -0.76 20.40 5.36
C LEU A 116 -0.99 21.93 5.33
N THR A 117 0.04 22.71 5.05
CA THR A 117 -0.07 24.16 4.92
C THR A 117 0.41 24.58 3.52
N PRO A 118 -0.47 24.97 2.57
CA PRO A 118 -1.94 24.97 2.71
C PRO A 118 -2.52 23.54 2.76
N PRO A 119 -3.76 23.38 3.25
CA PRO A 119 -4.45 22.09 3.23
C PRO A 119 -4.52 21.50 1.83
N GLN A 120 -4.34 20.19 1.70
CA GLN A 120 -4.42 19.47 0.44
C GLN A 120 -5.66 18.57 0.42
N PRO A 121 -6.28 18.30 -0.75
CA PRO A 121 -7.37 17.35 -0.85
C PRO A 121 -6.99 15.99 -0.22
N GLY A 122 -7.95 15.35 0.44
CA GLY A 122 -7.80 13.99 0.95
C GLY A 122 -7.38 13.04 -0.17
N ARG A 123 -6.71 11.94 0.19
CA ARG A 123 -6.32 10.91 -0.76
C ARG A 123 -6.86 9.55 -0.34
N ALA A 124 -7.52 8.86 -1.26
CA ALA A 124 -7.83 7.45 -1.09
C ALA A 124 -6.58 6.67 -1.50
N ARG A 125 -5.98 5.93 -0.56
CA ARG A 125 -4.67 5.29 -0.78
C ARG A 125 -4.60 3.83 -0.38
N ALA A 126 -5.68 3.28 0.15
CA ALA A 126 -5.79 1.86 0.47
C ALA A 126 -7.06 1.31 -0.17
N LEU A 127 -6.93 0.18 -0.86
CA LEU A 127 -8.02 -0.48 -1.55
C LEU A 127 -7.93 -1.99 -1.36
N VAL A 128 -9.00 -2.60 -0.86
CA VAL A 128 -9.15 -4.05 -0.73
C VAL A 128 -10.42 -4.47 -1.44
N ILE A 129 -10.37 -5.58 -2.13
CA ILE A 129 -11.51 -6.24 -2.78
C ILE A 129 -11.68 -7.61 -2.12
N ASP A 130 -12.91 -7.99 -1.81
CA ASP A 130 -13.21 -9.34 -1.33
C ASP A 130 -12.94 -10.38 -2.43
N GLN A 131 -12.30 -11.49 -2.04
CA GLN A 131 -11.90 -12.53 -2.99
C GLN A 131 -13.10 -13.31 -3.58
N ASN A 132 -14.23 -13.34 -2.86
CA ASN A 132 -15.43 -14.09 -3.22
C ASN A 132 -16.53 -13.19 -3.80
N ASN A 133 -16.49 -11.89 -3.50
CA ASN A 133 -17.45 -10.91 -3.98
C ASN A 133 -16.73 -9.66 -4.52
N PRO A 134 -16.51 -9.53 -5.82
CA PRO A 134 -15.82 -8.39 -6.42
C PRO A 134 -16.56 -7.04 -6.28
N LEU A 135 -17.80 -7.05 -5.78
CA LEU A 135 -18.57 -5.86 -5.45
C LEU A 135 -18.37 -5.42 -3.98
N GLU A 136 -17.77 -6.28 -3.14
CA GLU A 136 -17.44 -5.92 -1.76
C GLU A 136 -16.03 -5.34 -1.71
N ILE A 137 -15.93 -4.06 -1.40
CA ILE A 137 -14.68 -3.31 -1.40
C ILE A 137 -14.56 -2.41 -0.17
N TRP A 138 -13.33 -2.23 0.28
CA TRP A 138 -12.95 -1.28 1.34
C TRP A 138 -12.01 -0.23 0.76
N VAL A 139 -12.33 1.01 0.97
CA VAL A 139 -11.53 2.16 0.51
C VAL A 139 -11.04 2.93 1.73
N GLY A 140 -9.73 2.97 1.90
CA GLY A 140 -9.08 3.72 2.96
C GLY A 140 -8.66 5.11 2.52
N VAL A 141 -9.14 6.13 3.21
CA VAL A 141 -8.79 7.54 2.98
C VAL A 141 -7.83 8.02 4.05
N GLU A 142 -6.68 8.55 3.65
CA GLU A 142 -5.71 9.17 4.57
C GLU A 142 -6.34 10.42 5.20
N VAL A 143 -6.36 10.45 6.54
CA VAL A 143 -7.07 11.43 7.35
C VAL A 143 -8.59 11.45 7.04
N GLY A 144 -9.16 10.26 6.74
CA GLY A 144 -10.55 10.11 6.38
C GLY A 144 -11.20 8.87 6.97
N GLY A 145 -10.48 7.76 7.13
CA GLY A 145 -11.01 6.48 7.62
C GLY A 145 -11.32 5.48 6.50
N ILE A 146 -12.17 4.50 6.77
CA ILE A 146 -12.47 3.39 5.86
C ILE A 146 -13.95 3.45 5.46
N ALA A 147 -14.21 3.58 4.17
CA ALA A 147 -15.51 3.36 3.56
C ALA A 147 -15.61 1.93 3.06
N HIS A 148 -16.73 1.25 3.28
CA HIS A 148 -17.00 -0.13 2.92
C HIS A 148 -18.32 -0.25 2.18
N THR A 149 -18.34 -0.99 1.09
CA THR A 149 -19.55 -1.31 0.31
C THR A 149 -19.59 -2.80 0.00
N LYS A 150 -20.80 -3.36 -0.14
CA LYS A 150 -21.05 -4.76 -0.56
C LYS A 150 -21.73 -4.87 -1.90
N ASP A 151 -22.08 -3.77 -2.50
CA ASP A 151 -22.93 -3.65 -3.70
C ASP A 151 -22.27 -2.84 -4.81
N GLY A 152 -20.94 -2.76 -4.79
CA GLY A 152 -20.18 -2.07 -5.84
C GLY A 152 -20.24 -0.55 -5.77
N GLY A 153 -20.60 0.00 -4.60
CA GLY A 153 -20.63 1.43 -4.35
C GLY A 153 -22.02 2.07 -4.39
N GLU A 154 -23.11 1.29 -4.35
CA GLU A 154 -24.45 1.85 -4.23
C GLU A 154 -24.73 2.32 -2.79
N THR A 155 -24.31 1.53 -1.79
CA THR A 155 -24.43 1.86 -0.37
C THR A 155 -23.11 1.72 0.37
N TRP A 156 -22.92 2.47 1.45
CA TRP A 156 -21.65 2.55 2.17
C TRP A 156 -21.82 2.51 3.69
N ASP A 157 -20.99 1.71 4.34
CA ASP A 157 -20.68 1.75 5.76
C ASP A 157 -19.35 2.49 5.98
N PHE A 158 -19.09 2.95 7.22
CA PHE A 158 -17.89 3.70 7.55
C PHE A 158 -17.32 3.29 8.91
N SER A 159 -15.98 3.13 8.98
CA SER A 159 -15.29 2.78 10.23
C SER A 159 -13.94 3.50 10.41
N LEU A 160 -13.49 3.59 11.66
CA LEU A 160 -12.22 4.20 12.06
C LEU A 160 -11.45 3.23 12.97
N PRO A 161 -10.37 2.60 12.53
CA PRO A 161 -9.51 1.79 13.38
C PRO A 161 -8.95 2.60 14.55
N GLY A 162 -9.27 2.21 15.78
CA GLY A 162 -8.83 2.93 16.98
C GLY A 162 -9.24 4.40 17.04
N LYS A 163 -10.30 4.81 16.34
CA LYS A 163 -10.68 6.21 16.09
C LYS A 163 -9.60 7.02 15.35
N ASN A 164 -8.65 6.35 14.72
CA ASN A 164 -7.57 6.97 13.96
C ASN A 164 -7.99 7.15 12.48
N PRO A 165 -8.09 8.37 11.96
CA PRO A 165 -8.44 8.61 10.56
C PRO A 165 -7.26 8.50 9.60
N ASP A 166 -6.00 8.48 10.10
CA ASP A 166 -4.77 8.52 9.28
C ASP A 166 -4.41 7.13 8.78
N LEU A 167 -5.13 6.67 7.77
CA LEU A 167 -5.02 5.34 7.20
C LEU A 167 -4.01 5.32 6.05
N HIS A 168 -3.12 4.33 6.05
CA HIS A 168 -2.05 4.23 5.05
C HIS A 168 -2.19 3.04 4.09
N MET A 169 -2.50 1.86 4.61
CA MET A 169 -2.58 0.63 3.83
C MET A 169 -3.60 -0.31 4.45
N MET A 170 -4.19 -1.16 3.62
CA MET A 170 -5.03 -2.27 4.05
C MET A 170 -4.66 -3.56 3.31
N CYS A 171 -4.83 -4.69 3.98
CA CYS A 171 -4.72 -6.02 3.39
C CYS A 171 -5.83 -6.92 3.91
N ALA A 172 -6.33 -7.85 3.07
CA ALA A 172 -7.20 -8.93 3.50
C ALA A 172 -6.39 -10.19 3.80
N GLN A 173 -6.83 -10.98 4.77
CA GLN A 173 -6.29 -12.30 5.05
C GLN A 173 -6.62 -13.24 3.88
N PRO A 174 -5.66 -13.95 3.30
CA PRO A 174 -5.94 -14.91 2.24
C PRO A 174 -6.90 -16.00 2.71
N ASN A 175 -7.93 -16.29 1.90
CA ASN A 175 -8.98 -17.28 2.15
C ASN A 175 -9.92 -16.99 3.35
N GLU A 176 -9.85 -15.81 3.95
CA GLU A 176 -10.69 -15.38 5.06
C GLU A 176 -11.13 -13.93 4.83
N SER A 177 -12.21 -13.74 4.08
CA SER A 177 -12.67 -12.42 3.63
C SER A 177 -13.09 -11.47 4.75
N ASP A 178 -13.50 -12.00 5.92
CA ASP A 178 -13.87 -11.19 7.08
C ASP A 178 -12.66 -10.63 7.84
N VAL A 179 -11.44 -11.14 7.58
CA VAL A 179 -10.24 -10.74 8.29
C VAL A 179 -9.44 -9.70 7.51
N LEU A 180 -9.34 -8.51 8.06
CA LEU A 180 -8.65 -7.37 7.46
C LEU A 180 -7.57 -6.83 8.40
N TYR A 181 -6.57 -6.20 7.81
CA TYR A 181 -5.53 -5.44 8.51
C TYR A 181 -5.49 -4.02 7.95
N ALA A 182 -5.25 -3.06 8.85
CA ALA A 182 -5.07 -1.66 8.50
C ALA A 182 -3.83 -1.09 9.19
N SER A 183 -2.97 -0.39 8.45
CA SER A 183 -1.84 0.36 9.00
C SER A 183 -2.19 1.84 9.10
N THR A 184 -1.78 2.47 10.20
CA THR A 184 -2.12 3.86 10.51
C THR A 184 -0.89 4.68 10.88
N GLY A 185 -1.01 5.99 10.74
CA GLY A 185 -0.01 6.96 11.17
C GLY A 185 -0.43 7.75 12.39
N TYR A 186 -0.43 9.09 12.27
CA TYR A 186 -0.81 9.96 13.38
C TYR A 186 -2.30 9.84 13.73
N GLY A 187 -2.59 9.24 14.87
CA GLY A 187 -3.93 9.33 15.43
C GLY A 187 -4.26 10.75 15.88
N ARG A 188 -5.55 11.06 15.98
CA ARG A 188 -6.02 12.34 16.49
C ARG A 188 -6.84 12.11 17.74
N LEU A 189 -6.24 12.39 18.89
CA LEU A 189 -6.91 12.41 20.18
C LEU A 189 -7.18 13.87 20.55
N ASP A 190 -8.43 14.21 20.83
CA ASP A 190 -8.87 15.56 21.17
C ASP A 190 -8.40 16.67 20.19
N GLY A 191 -8.31 16.30 18.91
CA GLY A 191 -7.85 17.20 17.84
C GLY A 191 -6.33 17.33 17.71
N VAL A 192 -5.55 16.71 18.59
CA VAL A 192 -4.09 16.67 18.53
C VAL A 192 -3.61 15.41 17.83
N ALA A 193 -2.64 15.56 16.92
CA ALA A 193 -2.03 14.42 16.25
C ALA A 193 -1.03 13.72 17.18
N GLU A 194 -1.26 12.45 17.49
CA GLU A 194 -0.44 11.68 18.41
C GLU A 194 -0.14 10.27 17.88
N MET A 195 1.07 9.78 18.17
CA MET A 195 1.48 8.40 17.88
C MET A 195 1.62 7.61 19.18
N VAL A 196 0.49 7.31 19.80
CA VAL A 196 0.44 6.55 21.05
C VAL A 196 -0.02 5.11 20.82
N GLU A 197 0.29 4.25 21.78
CA GLU A 197 -0.19 2.87 21.78
C GLU A 197 -1.71 2.82 21.84
N GLY A 198 -2.30 1.93 21.04
CA GLY A 198 -3.76 1.83 20.90
C GLY A 198 -4.35 2.77 19.83
N ASN A 199 -3.55 3.68 19.26
CA ASN A 199 -3.99 4.67 18.30
C ASN A 199 -3.22 4.62 16.96
N ALA A 200 -1.89 4.55 17.00
CA ALA A 200 -1.04 4.44 15.82
C ALA A 200 -0.37 3.07 15.73
N GLY A 201 -0.27 2.49 14.54
CA GLY A 201 0.33 1.19 14.30
C GLY A 201 -0.48 0.32 13.34
N VAL A 202 -0.75 -0.91 13.74
CA VAL A 202 -1.55 -1.86 12.94
C VAL A 202 -2.79 -2.26 13.73
N PHE A 203 -3.90 -2.33 13.01
CA PHE A 203 -5.19 -2.83 13.50
C PHE A 203 -5.61 -4.05 12.71
N ARG A 204 -6.39 -4.92 13.36
CA ARG A 204 -7.02 -6.10 12.77
C ARG A 204 -8.52 -6.04 12.98
N SER A 205 -9.27 -6.47 11.97
CA SER A 205 -10.69 -6.74 12.04
C SER A 205 -10.95 -8.22 11.77
N ASP A 206 -11.91 -8.81 12.45
CA ASP A 206 -12.41 -10.17 12.22
C ASP A 206 -13.89 -10.16 11.79
N ASP A 207 -14.43 -9.00 11.40
CA ASP A 207 -15.86 -8.80 11.10
C ASP A 207 -16.06 -7.89 9.86
N SER A 208 -15.21 -8.04 8.84
CA SER A 208 -15.25 -7.27 7.59
C SER A 208 -15.06 -5.76 7.80
N GLY A 209 -14.26 -5.35 8.78
CA GLY A 209 -13.93 -3.95 9.03
C GLY A 209 -14.96 -3.17 9.85
N LYS A 210 -15.94 -3.83 10.49
CA LYS A 210 -16.91 -3.15 11.35
C LYS A 210 -16.28 -2.75 12.68
N THR A 211 -15.49 -3.66 13.27
CA THR A 211 -14.72 -3.39 14.49
C THR A 211 -13.24 -3.70 14.27
N TRP A 212 -12.39 -3.02 15.05
CA TRP A 212 -10.94 -3.09 14.90
C TRP A 212 -10.24 -3.27 16.23
N ASP A 213 -9.43 -4.31 16.34
CA ASP A 213 -8.56 -4.58 17.47
C ASP A 213 -7.14 -4.08 17.21
N TYR A 214 -6.49 -3.53 18.23
CA TYR A 214 -5.12 -3.04 18.12
C TYR A 214 -4.11 -4.20 18.10
N ALA A 215 -3.45 -4.41 16.97
CA ALA A 215 -2.51 -5.49 16.71
C ALA A 215 -1.02 -5.06 16.80
N TRP A 216 -0.71 -3.88 17.37
CA TRP A 216 0.65 -3.32 17.45
C TRP A 216 1.10 -3.07 18.89
N LYS A 217 0.62 -3.90 19.83
CA LYS A 217 0.83 -3.73 21.27
C LYS A 217 2.30 -3.92 21.65
N GLY A 218 2.85 -2.92 22.36
CA GLY A 218 4.27 -2.95 22.79
C GLY A 218 5.29 -2.72 21.66
N ILE A 219 4.87 -2.45 20.42
CA ILE A 219 5.75 -2.28 19.27
C ILE A 219 6.06 -0.79 19.02
N THR A 220 7.32 -0.53 18.67
CA THR A 220 7.82 0.76 18.19
C THR A 220 8.79 0.53 17.02
N PRO A 221 8.90 1.48 16.06
CA PRO A 221 8.11 2.70 15.90
C PRO A 221 6.66 2.42 15.48
N ARG A 222 5.79 3.45 15.51
CA ARG A 222 4.33 3.29 15.28
C ARG A 222 3.82 3.89 13.99
N TYR A 223 4.58 4.71 13.28
CA TYR A 223 4.17 5.24 11.99
C TYR A 223 4.29 4.13 10.94
N SER A 224 3.22 3.38 10.71
CA SER A 224 3.19 2.22 9.82
C SER A 224 2.69 2.63 8.44
N ARG A 225 3.41 2.27 7.37
CA ARG A 225 3.04 2.62 5.99
C ARG A 225 2.83 1.40 5.11
N PRO A 226 3.88 0.89 4.37
CA PRO A 226 3.65 -0.25 3.51
C PRO A 226 3.42 -1.50 4.35
N MET A 227 2.49 -2.28 3.87
CA MET A 227 2.10 -3.55 4.46
C MET A 227 1.80 -4.53 3.33
N CYS A 228 2.21 -5.78 3.48
CA CYS A 228 1.85 -6.85 2.58
C CYS A 228 1.59 -8.15 3.34
N ILE A 229 0.81 -9.03 2.74
CA ILE A 229 0.58 -10.37 3.25
C ILE A 229 0.97 -11.39 2.18
N ASP A 230 1.67 -12.46 2.56
CA ASP A 230 1.98 -13.56 1.64
C ASP A 230 0.73 -14.42 1.43
N ALA A 231 0.28 -14.56 0.19
CA ALA A 231 -0.86 -15.41 -0.15
C ALA A 231 -0.61 -16.90 0.15
N ARG A 232 0.65 -17.30 0.32
CA ARG A 232 1.05 -18.67 0.67
C ARG A 232 1.13 -18.86 2.17
N SER A 233 0.74 -20.04 2.65
CA SER A 233 0.83 -20.38 4.07
C SER A 233 2.28 -20.24 4.59
N PRO A 234 2.49 -19.67 5.80
CA PRO A 234 1.52 -19.34 6.87
C PRO A 234 0.85 -17.96 6.75
N HIS A 235 0.77 -17.35 5.57
CA HIS A 235 0.15 -16.05 5.33
C HIS A 235 0.75 -14.92 6.19
N GLY A 236 2.08 -14.84 6.21
CA GLY A 236 2.77 -13.88 7.06
C GLY A 236 2.49 -12.43 6.65
N LEU A 237 2.07 -11.64 7.61
CA LEU A 237 1.87 -10.20 7.50
C LEU A 237 3.19 -9.48 7.76
N THR A 238 3.64 -8.66 6.81
CA THR A 238 4.87 -7.85 6.94
C THR A 238 4.53 -6.37 6.86
N VAL A 239 5.12 -5.58 7.74
CA VAL A 239 4.88 -4.15 7.86
C VAL A 239 6.19 -3.40 7.98
N ALA A 240 6.34 -2.32 7.24
CA ALA A 240 7.41 -1.36 7.48
C ALA A 240 6.88 -0.16 8.26
N CYS A 241 7.65 0.30 9.23
CA CYS A 241 7.30 1.41 10.09
C CYS A 241 8.50 2.33 10.36
N ALA A 242 8.24 3.57 10.74
CA ALA A 242 9.24 4.58 11.02
C ALA A 242 8.81 5.45 12.21
N PRO A 243 9.71 6.27 12.81
CA PRO A 243 9.35 7.15 13.91
C PRO A 243 8.32 8.23 13.54
N SER A 244 8.29 8.69 12.29
CA SER A 244 7.35 9.71 11.82
C SER A 244 7.13 9.65 10.31
N ALA A 245 6.16 10.43 9.82
CA ALA A 245 5.93 10.66 8.39
C ALA A 245 7.16 11.25 7.66
N PHE A 246 7.98 11.98 8.38
CA PHE A 246 9.09 12.78 7.86
C PHE A 246 10.45 12.11 8.06
N SER A 247 10.50 10.95 8.70
CA SER A 247 11.74 10.20 8.88
C SER A 247 12.40 9.91 7.53
N SER A 248 13.68 10.25 7.41
CA SER A 248 14.40 10.23 6.14
C SER A 248 15.85 9.78 6.35
N PHE A 249 16.45 9.23 5.30
CA PHE A 249 17.89 8.94 5.27
C PHE A 249 18.78 10.16 5.46
N LYS A 250 18.23 11.37 5.29
CA LYS A 250 18.94 12.65 5.48
C LYS A 250 18.98 13.10 6.93
N ASP A 251 18.19 12.50 7.81
CA ASP A 251 18.15 12.85 9.23
C ASP A 251 19.38 12.29 9.96
N GLU A 252 19.73 12.87 11.09
CA GLU A 252 20.76 12.32 11.95
C GLU A 252 20.39 10.90 12.41
N GLY A 253 21.23 9.93 12.09
CA GLY A 253 20.98 8.50 12.32
C GLY A 253 19.98 7.87 11.34
N GLY A 254 19.67 8.55 10.22
CA GLY A 254 18.81 8.06 9.15
C GLY A 254 17.34 7.98 9.52
N ALA A 255 16.56 7.34 8.66
CA ALA A 255 15.10 7.20 8.82
C ALA A 255 14.67 6.37 10.03
N LYS A 256 15.55 5.55 10.60
CA LYS A 256 15.28 4.63 11.71
C LYS A 256 14.08 3.72 11.45
N ALA A 257 13.94 3.29 10.20
CA ALA A 257 12.84 2.42 9.80
C ALA A 257 13.06 0.99 10.31
N MET A 258 11.96 0.28 10.53
CA MET A 258 11.95 -1.12 10.93
C MET A 258 11.06 -1.92 9.98
N LEU A 259 11.43 -3.17 9.73
CA LEU A 259 10.64 -4.15 9.01
C LEU A 259 10.24 -5.25 9.98
N LEU A 260 8.95 -5.43 10.20
CA LEU A 260 8.40 -6.34 11.20
C LEU A 260 7.47 -7.35 10.55
N ARG A 261 7.43 -8.56 11.11
CA ARG A 261 6.61 -9.65 10.60
C ARG A 261 5.85 -10.35 11.70
N SER A 262 4.59 -10.66 11.42
CA SER A 262 3.72 -11.52 12.19
C SER A 262 3.34 -12.76 11.36
N GLU A 263 3.36 -13.94 11.99
CA GLU A 263 2.88 -15.20 11.41
C GLU A 263 1.65 -15.75 12.19
N ASP A 264 1.18 -14.98 13.15
CA ASP A 264 0.07 -15.31 14.04
C ASP A 264 -1.03 -14.22 14.02
N ARG A 265 -1.25 -13.61 12.84
CA ARG A 265 -2.32 -12.63 12.61
C ARG A 265 -2.19 -11.36 13.44
N GLY A 266 -0.97 -10.88 13.68
CA GLY A 266 -0.71 -9.65 14.42
C GLY A 266 -0.70 -9.81 15.94
N MET A 267 -0.76 -11.05 16.47
CA MET A 267 -0.68 -11.28 17.93
C MET A 267 0.74 -11.12 18.45
N SER A 268 1.75 -11.51 17.67
CA SER A 268 3.15 -11.25 17.96
C SER A 268 3.92 -10.81 16.73
N TRP A 269 5.02 -10.09 16.95
CA TRP A 269 5.85 -9.51 15.90
C TRP A 269 7.33 -9.79 16.15
N ARG A 270 8.05 -10.07 15.06
CA ARG A 270 9.52 -10.17 15.09
C ARG A 270 10.14 -9.24 14.05
N SER A 271 11.34 -8.77 14.31
CA SER A 271 12.11 -7.99 13.34
C SER A 271 12.62 -8.88 12.21
N LEU A 272 12.55 -8.36 10.99
CA LEU A 272 13.25 -8.85 9.80
C LEU A 272 14.51 -8.03 9.50
N CYS A 273 14.85 -7.05 10.32
CA CYS A 273 16.07 -6.26 10.19
C CYS A 273 17.28 -7.07 10.67
N ASP A 274 18.32 -7.15 9.86
CA ASP A 274 19.62 -7.69 10.27
C ASP A 274 20.42 -6.64 11.07
N THR A 275 21.65 -6.97 11.45
CA THR A 275 22.49 -6.09 12.26
C THR A 275 22.81 -4.77 11.58
N ALA A 276 22.95 -4.76 10.24
CA ALA A 276 23.26 -3.54 9.48
C ALA A 276 22.02 -2.65 9.26
N HIS A 277 20.81 -3.23 9.35
CA HIS A 277 19.54 -2.56 9.10
C HIS A 277 18.63 -2.49 10.35
N SER A 278 19.21 -2.49 11.55
CA SER A 278 18.44 -2.47 12.81
C SER A 278 18.83 -1.26 13.68
N PRO A 279 18.20 -0.08 13.50
CA PRO A 279 17.20 0.25 12.47
C PRO A 279 17.80 0.52 11.09
N CYS A 280 16.96 0.42 10.04
CA CYS A 280 17.33 0.77 8.68
C CYS A 280 17.51 2.29 8.55
N ALA A 281 18.64 2.72 7.94
CA ALA A 281 18.92 4.13 7.71
C ALA A 281 18.02 4.74 6.61
N ALA A 282 17.61 3.94 5.63
CA ALA A 282 16.65 4.34 4.60
C ALA A 282 15.22 4.11 5.06
N ASN A 283 14.28 4.95 4.57
CA ASN A 283 12.85 4.71 4.78
C ASN A 283 12.33 3.71 3.74
N ILE A 284 11.48 2.78 4.17
CA ILE A 284 10.90 1.74 3.31
C ILE A 284 9.54 2.23 2.80
N HIS A 285 9.38 2.35 1.48
CA HIS A 285 8.14 2.78 0.85
C HIS A 285 7.48 1.68 0.02
N ALA A 286 8.26 0.82 -0.63
CA ALA A 286 7.76 -0.34 -1.35
C ALA A 286 7.91 -1.60 -0.51
N LEU A 287 6.91 -2.48 -0.54
CA LEU A 287 6.92 -3.76 0.15
C LEU A 287 5.98 -4.73 -0.56
N THR A 288 6.53 -5.86 -1.04
CA THR A 288 5.77 -6.90 -1.73
C THR A 288 6.30 -8.29 -1.36
N PRO A 289 5.47 -9.35 -1.34
CA PRO A 289 5.95 -10.72 -1.14
C PRO A 289 6.94 -11.14 -2.24
N ASP A 290 7.94 -11.93 -1.86
CA ASP A 290 8.86 -12.58 -2.80
C ASP A 290 8.19 -13.80 -3.44
N VAL A 291 7.93 -13.78 -4.75
CA VAL A 291 7.25 -14.88 -5.45
C VAL A 291 8.04 -16.20 -5.45
N GLU A 292 9.36 -16.17 -5.22
CA GLU A 292 10.19 -17.38 -5.18
C GLU A 292 10.36 -17.95 -3.79
N ARG A 293 10.31 -17.12 -2.74
CA ARG A 293 10.63 -17.54 -1.36
C ARG A 293 9.44 -17.27 -0.45
N VAL A 294 8.80 -18.33 0.03
CA VAL A 294 7.72 -18.21 1.01
C VAL A 294 8.20 -17.46 2.24
N GLY A 295 7.44 -16.45 2.64
CA GLY A 295 7.77 -15.58 3.75
C GLY A 295 8.91 -14.60 3.48
N GLY A 296 9.55 -14.62 2.31
CA GLY A 296 10.42 -13.53 1.85
C GLY A 296 9.64 -12.34 1.35
N VAL A 297 10.28 -11.18 1.38
CA VAL A 297 9.73 -9.95 0.81
C VAL A 297 10.77 -9.22 -0.04
N VAL A 298 10.29 -8.40 -0.97
CA VAL A 298 11.12 -7.41 -1.67
C VAL A 298 10.67 -6.03 -1.20
N ILE A 299 11.64 -5.21 -0.84
CA ILE A 299 11.42 -3.84 -0.37
C ILE A 299 12.13 -2.83 -1.27
N GLY A 300 11.58 -1.62 -1.32
CA GLY A 300 12.18 -0.47 -1.98
C GLY A 300 12.28 0.72 -1.02
N THR A 301 13.35 1.48 -1.15
CA THR A 301 13.71 2.55 -0.22
C THR A 301 13.67 3.95 -0.85
N ASP A 302 13.62 4.97 -0.02
CA ASP A 302 13.72 6.37 -0.41
C ASP A 302 15.13 6.74 -0.94
N THR A 303 16.15 5.93 -0.65
CA THR A 303 17.51 6.04 -1.19
C THR A 303 17.66 5.46 -2.60
N GLY A 304 16.63 4.78 -3.14
CA GLY A 304 16.67 4.17 -4.46
C GLY A 304 17.30 2.79 -4.49
N GLU A 305 17.21 2.06 -3.40
CA GLU A 305 17.66 0.68 -3.29
C GLU A 305 16.48 -0.28 -3.30
N VAL A 306 16.69 -1.47 -3.87
CA VAL A 306 15.75 -2.59 -3.82
C VAL A 306 16.46 -3.77 -3.16
N TRP A 307 15.86 -4.28 -2.10
CA TRP A 307 16.39 -5.38 -1.31
C TRP A 307 15.43 -6.57 -1.29
N ARG A 308 15.98 -7.76 -1.33
CA ARG A 308 15.29 -9.00 -0.95
C ARG A 308 15.56 -9.25 0.52
N VAL A 309 14.51 -9.47 1.29
CA VAL A 309 14.62 -9.82 2.71
C VAL A 309 14.01 -11.20 2.91
N SER A 310 14.83 -12.16 3.34
CA SER A 310 14.36 -13.53 3.58
C SER A 310 13.55 -13.63 4.88
N ASN A 311 12.80 -14.71 5.03
CA ASN A 311 12.00 -14.95 6.23
C ASN A 311 12.85 -15.01 7.53
N ASP A 312 14.13 -15.36 7.45
CA ASP A 312 15.07 -15.35 8.57
C ASP A 312 15.82 -14.02 8.75
N GLY A 313 15.41 -12.96 8.03
CA GLY A 313 15.92 -11.60 8.19
C GLY A 313 17.27 -11.33 7.50
N ARG A 314 17.67 -12.12 6.49
CA ARG A 314 18.85 -11.80 5.67
C ARG A 314 18.50 -10.87 4.53
N TRP A 315 19.30 -9.82 4.34
CA TRP A 315 19.15 -8.81 3.33
C TRP A 315 20.11 -9.04 2.17
N GLU A 316 19.59 -9.05 0.95
CA GLU A 316 20.31 -9.20 -0.32
C GLU A 316 19.98 -8.01 -1.22
N LEU A 317 20.98 -7.21 -1.59
CA LEU A 317 20.80 -6.06 -2.49
C LEU A 317 20.54 -6.55 -3.92
N LEU A 318 19.40 -6.17 -4.47
CA LEU A 318 18.96 -6.52 -5.84
C LEU A 318 19.20 -5.40 -6.84
N GLY A 319 19.15 -4.14 -6.39
CA GLY A 319 19.37 -2.97 -7.23
C GLY A 319 19.59 -1.72 -6.40
N GLU A 320 20.31 -0.77 -6.97
CA GLU A 320 20.65 0.51 -6.34
C GLU A 320 20.71 1.63 -7.38
N GLN A 321 20.90 2.88 -6.92
CA GLN A 321 20.99 4.08 -7.76
C GLN A 321 19.73 4.36 -8.58
N LEU A 322 18.58 3.84 -8.15
CA LEU A 322 17.27 4.20 -8.69
C LEU A 322 16.81 5.54 -8.11
N PRO A 323 15.85 6.22 -8.75
CA PRO A 323 15.05 7.21 -8.02
C PRO A 323 14.34 6.57 -6.82
N SER A 324 13.88 7.36 -5.85
CA SER A 324 13.11 6.85 -4.69
C SER A 324 12.10 5.78 -5.12
N VAL A 325 12.19 4.58 -4.56
CA VAL A 325 11.33 3.44 -4.91
C VAL A 325 10.07 3.49 -4.06
N LEU A 326 8.91 3.67 -4.70
CA LEU A 326 7.62 3.90 -4.05
C LEU A 326 6.72 2.66 -4.06
N SER A 327 6.88 1.79 -5.07
CA SER A 327 6.15 0.54 -5.22
C SER A 327 7.04 -0.53 -5.87
N ALA A 328 6.71 -1.78 -5.72
CA ALA A 328 7.41 -2.88 -6.37
C ALA A 328 6.49 -4.08 -6.58
N ILE A 329 6.73 -4.83 -7.65
CA ILE A 329 6.08 -6.11 -7.90
C ILE A 329 7.11 -7.15 -8.30
N THR A 330 6.94 -8.36 -7.80
CA THR A 330 7.73 -9.54 -8.17
C THR A 330 6.87 -10.50 -9.00
N TYR A 331 7.45 -11.11 -10.04
CA TYR A 331 6.75 -12.06 -10.91
C TYR A 331 7.72 -13.09 -11.52
N GLN A 332 7.17 -14.19 -11.99
CA GLN A 332 7.90 -15.27 -12.67
C GLN A 332 8.00 -15.04 -14.17
#